data_1c66457a635129e37cf9e4afd7f2ef5d
#
_entry.id   1c66457a635129e37cf9e4afd7f2ef5d
#
_cell.length_a   1.000
_cell.length_b   1.000
_cell.length_c   1.000
_cell.angle_alpha   90.00
_cell.angle_beta   90.00
_cell.angle_gamma   90.00
#
_symmetry.space_group_name_H-M   'P 1'
#
loop_
_entity.id
_entity.type
_entity.pdbx_description
1 polymer ?
#
loop_
_entity_poly.entity_id
_entity_poly.type
_entity_poly.pdbx_seq_one_letter_code
_entity_poly.pdbx_strand_id
1 'polypeptide(L)'
;RFESRGLGDVYKRQELGIQVSELFPHVSQCVDDLCFLHSVYGTNPAHGGALLKLHTGSDSFVRPSMGAWVTYGLGTENQNLPGFVTICPTLAHGGVKNWGSAFLPAHYQGTPLGNASQPSTQAKLKYLRNQKLTSAEQQVQLQMLRQLNQQHLQDVGGNPDLEARIRSFELAFRMQTEMPLVEDLSEESEATMRLYGLDDPATEDFGRQCLLARRFSERGVRFVQVTHSDTKVQWDQHADLLNGHTKNAKEVDRGIAGLLKDLKQRGMLEETLVMWGGEFGRTPVAEGNNGRDHNPEGFTMWMAGGGVKAGFRYGATDEYGYYAVEDKMHVHDLHATLLHLLGLNHERLTYRHAGRDFRLTDVAGRVATGILA
;
A
#
# COMPACT_ATOMS: atom_id res chain seq x y z
N ARG A 1 -29.62 23.81 3.12
CA ARG A 1 -29.01 22.71 3.90
C ARG A 1 -29.73 21.43 3.51
N PHE A 2 -29.16 20.66 2.61
CA PHE A 2 -29.59 19.27 2.43
C PHE A 2 -28.83 18.44 3.47
N GLU A 3 -29.51 18.05 4.55
CA GLU A 3 -29.02 17.01 5.42
C GLU A 3 -28.98 15.72 4.61
N SER A 4 -27.81 15.15 4.41
CA SER A 4 -27.66 13.83 3.83
C SER A 4 -28.25 12.79 4.83
N ARG A 5 -29.55 12.52 4.69
CA ARG A 5 -30.20 11.41 5.39
C ARG A 5 -29.70 10.12 4.74
N GLY A 6 -28.72 9.46 5.36
CA GLY A 6 -28.39 8.13 4.88
C GLY A 6 -27.07 7.50 5.29
N LEU A 7 -26.16 8.20 5.94
CA LEU A 7 -24.97 7.65 6.57
C LEU A 7 -24.85 8.38 7.90
N GLY A 8 -25.14 7.69 8.97
CA GLY A 8 -25.13 8.05 10.37
C GLY A 8 -24.49 9.37 10.85
N ASP A 9 -24.43 9.56 12.14
CA ASP A 9 -23.88 10.78 12.73
C ASP A 9 -22.41 11.01 12.35
N VAL A 10 -22.09 12.26 12.00
CA VAL A 10 -20.71 12.69 11.71
C VAL A 10 -20.11 13.22 13.00
N TYR A 11 -19.06 12.60 13.50
CA TYR A 11 -18.31 13.12 14.63
C TYR A 11 -17.53 14.37 14.22
N LYS A 12 -17.82 15.51 14.88
CA LYS A 12 -16.90 16.64 14.91
C LYS A 12 -15.85 16.33 15.97
N ARG A 13 -14.65 15.99 15.56
CA ARG A 13 -13.57 15.78 16.51
C ARG A 13 -12.43 16.76 16.24
N GLN A 14 -11.81 17.17 17.34
CA GLN A 14 -10.55 17.85 17.50
C GLN A 14 -10.55 19.34 17.14
N GLU A 15 -9.46 20.01 17.44
CA GLU A 15 -9.29 21.47 17.36
C GLU A 15 -9.56 22.03 15.95
N LEU A 16 -9.37 21.22 14.91
CA LEU A 16 -9.49 21.60 13.49
C LEU A 16 -10.90 21.45 12.92
N GLY A 17 -11.86 20.89 13.66
CA GLY A 17 -13.24 20.71 13.20
C GLY A 17 -13.40 19.78 12.01
N ILE A 18 -12.49 18.83 11.82
CA ILE A 18 -12.57 17.81 10.76
C ILE A 18 -13.73 16.86 11.05
N GLN A 19 -14.57 16.65 10.03
CA GLN A 19 -15.70 15.72 10.11
C GLN A 19 -15.26 14.34 9.62
N VAL A 20 -15.52 13.31 10.42
CA VAL A 20 -15.25 11.92 10.10
C VAL A 20 -16.52 11.11 10.30
N SER A 21 -16.78 10.16 9.42
CA SER A 21 -17.93 9.24 9.55
C SER A 21 -17.86 8.48 10.88
N GLU A 22 -19.02 8.28 11.52
CA GLU A 22 -19.17 7.44 12.72
C GLU A 22 -18.68 5.99 12.52
N LEU A 23 -18.55 5.55 11.26
CA LEU A 23 -18.03 4.23 10.92
C LEU A 23 -16.54 4.06 11.26
N PHE A 24 -15.80 5.19 11.49
CA PHE A 24 -14.37 5.19 11.82
C PHE A 24 -14.06 5.82 13.18
N PRO A 25 -14.62 5.29 14.30
CA PRO A 25 -14.47 5.88 15.63
C PRO A 25 -13.03 5.89 16.17
N HIS A 26 -12.16 4.97 15.71
CA HIS A 26 -10.76 4.90 16.14
C HIS A 26 -9.86 5.77 15.26
N VAL A 27 -10.00 5.73 13.93
CA VAL A 27 -9.27 6.63 13.00
C VAL A 27 -9.62 8.09 13.28
N SER A 28 -10.88 8.39 13.66
CA SER A 28 -11.29 9.74 14.05
C SER A 28 -10.46 10.34 15.20
N GLN A 29 -9.78 9.51 16.00
CA GLN A 29 -8.88 9.97 17.07
C GLN A 29 -7.48 10.34 16.56
N CYS A 30 -7.18 10.07 15.30
CA CYS A 30 -5.89 10.33 14.67
C CYS A 30 -5.94 11.47 13.65
N VAL A 31 -7.09 12.18 13.51
CA VAL A 31 -7.30 13.15 12.43
C VAL A 31 -6.31 14.31 12.43
N ASP A 32 -5.75 14.65 13.60
CA ASP A 32 -4.74 15.72 13.70
C ASP A 32 -3.38 15.31 13.13
N ASP A 33 -3.17 14.02 12.88
CA ASP A 33 -1.99 13.49 12.21
C ASP A 33 -2.22 13.25 10.70
N LEU A 34 -3.47 13.41 10.21
CA LEU A 34 -3.84 13.12 8.83
C LEU A 34 -3.82 14.35 7.93
N CYS A 35 -3.35 14.18 6.72
CA CYS A 35 -3.50 15.09 5.61
C CYS A 35 -4.57 14.53 4.66
N PHE A 36 -5.75 15.13 4.65
CA PHE A 36 -6.87 14.70 3.80
C PHE A 36 -6.75 15.29 2.40
N LEU A 37 -6.88 14.45 1.40
CA LEU A 37 -6.85 14.78 -0.03
C LEU A 37 -8.26 14.59 -0.58
N HIS A 38 -9.08 15.66 -0.56
CA HIS A 38 -10.51 15.56 -0.91
C HIS A 38 -10.79 15.62 -2.40
N SER A 39 -9.80 15.97 -3.23
CA SER A 39 -9.95 16.22 -4.65
C SER A 39 -9.17 15.24 -5.52
N VAL A 40 -8.91 14.03 -5.02
CA VAL A 40 -8.28 12.98 -5.84
C VAL A 40 -9.28 12.57 -6.93
N TYR A 41 -8.77 12.39 -8.15
CA TYR A 41 -9.59 11.91 -9.25
C TYR A 41 -8.80 11.00 -10.19
N GLY A 42 -9.53 10.12 -10.85
CA GLY A 42 -9.04 9.22 -11.89
C GLY A 42 -9.85 9.38 -13.17
N THR A 43 -9.67 8.46 -14.11
CA THR A 43 -10.35 8.49 -15.41
C THR A 43 -11.02 7.17 -15.77
N ASN A 44 -10.91 6.16 -14.90
CA ASN A 44 -11.42 4.82 -15.18
C ASN A 44 -12.41 4.38 -14.09
N PRO A 45 -13.68 4.12 -14.40
CA PRO A 45 -14.67 3.66 -13.45
C PRO A 45 -14.65 2.14 -13.22
N ALA A 46 -13.81 1.39 -13.93
CA ALA A 46 -13.74 -0.05 -13.78
C ALA A 46 -12.60 -0.45 -12.81
N HIS A 47 -12.89 -1.25 -11.80
CA HIS A 47 -11.93 -1.69 -10.76
C HIS A 47 -10.59 -2.12 -11.32
N GLY A 48 -10.58 -3.01 -12.32
CA GLY A 48 -9.32 -3.55 -12.86
C GLY A 48 -8.39 -2.49 -13.43
N GLY A 49 -8.93 -1.55 -14.22
CA GLY A 49 -8.17 -0.44 -14.79
C GLY A 49 -7.81 0.62 -13.75
N ALA A 50 -8.75 0.98 -12.88
CA ALA A 50 -8.54 1.99 -11.84
C ALA A 50 -7.48 1.55 -10.81
N LEU A 51 -7.55 0.31 -10.30
CA LEU A 51 -6.54 -0.27 -9.42
C LEU A 51 -5.18 -0.36 -10.09
N LEU A 52 -5.14 -0.81 -11.36
CA LEU A 52 -3.89 -0.87 -12.09
C LEU A 52 -3.28 0.54 -12.24
N LYS A 53 -4.10 1.57 -12.51
CA LYS A 53 -3.64 2.96 -12.58
C LYS A 53 -3.13 3.48 -11.23
N LEU A 54 -3.84 3.19 -10.15
CA LEU A 54 -3.43 3.56 -8.80
C LEU A 54 -2.08 2.95 -8.43
N HIS A 55 -1.86 1.69 -8.80
CA HIS A 55 -0.62 1.00 -8.44
C HIS A 55 0.52 1.20 -9.42
N THR A 56 0.27 1.47 -10.70
CA THR A 56 1.30 1.42 -11.76
C THR A 56 1.36 2.66 -12.65
N GLY A 57 0.44 3.62 -12.46
CA GLY A 57 0.31 4.79 -13.31
C GLY A 57 -0.32 4.52 -14.69
N SER A 58 -0.78 3.27 -14.96
CA SER A 58 -1.42 2.92 -16.25
C SER A 58 -2.62 2.02 -16.01
N ASP A 59 -3.73 2.32 -16.66
CA ASP A 59 -4.97 1.54 -16.58
C ASP A 59 -5.06 0.39 -17.59
N SER A 60 -4.15 0.33 -18.55
CA SER A 60 -4.24 -0.59 -19.70
C SER A 60 -2.97 -1.42 -19.88
N PHE A 61 -1.79 -0.83 -19.63
CA PHE A 61 -0.51 -1.47 -19.89
C PHE A 61 0.10 -2.06 -18.63
N VAL A 62 0.83 -3.15 -18.80
CA VAL A 62 1.65 -3.73 -17.73
C VAL A 62 2.85 -2.80 -17.50
N ARG A 63 2.89 -2.16 -16.34
CA ARG A 63 3.94 -1.22 -15.91
C ARG A 63 4.46 -1.63 -14.54
N PRO A 64 5.66 -1.20 -14.16
CA PRO A 64 6.14 -1.43 -12.79
C PRO A 64 5.24 -0.71 -11.79
N SER A 65 4.97 -1.40 -10.68
CA SER A 65 4.18 -0.84 -9.60
C SER A 65 4.92 0.27 -8.86
N MET A 66 4.16 1.11 -8.13
CA MET A 66 4.68 2.19 -7.30
C MET A 66 5.77 1.69 -6.33
N GLY A 67 5.54 0.57 -5.63
CA GLY A 67 6.55 -0.03 -4.75
C GLY A 67 7.79 -0.50 -5.51
N ALA A 68 7.65 -0.99 -6.73
CA ALA A 68 8.79 -1.34 -7.59
C ALA A 68 9.60 -0.09 -8.00
N TRP A 69 8.96 1.01 -8.34
CA TRP A 69 9.63 2.29 -8.63
C TRP A 69 10.33 2.88 -7.42
N VAL A 70 9.70 2.83 -6.23
CA VAL A 70 10.29 3.31 -4.98
C VAL A 70 11.55 2.50 -4.64
N THR A 71 11.48 1.18 -4.72
CA THR A 71 12.63 0.32 -4.44
C THR A 71 13.72 0.41 -5.53
N TYR A 72 13.35 0.67 -6.78
CA TYR A 72 14.32 0.98 -7.85
C TYR A 72 15.07 2.29 -7.58
N GLY A 73 14.37 3.32 -7.11
CA GLY A 73 14.96 4.65 -6.86
C GLY A 73 15.80 4.72 -5.59
N LEU A 74 15.35 4.07 -4.50
CA LEU A 74 15.98 4.19 -3.17
C LEU A 74 16.74 2.94 -2.72
N GLY A 75 16.49 1.79 -3.34
CA GLY A 75 16.97 0.52 -2.80
C GLY A 75 16.27 0.11 -1.50
N THR A 76 16.96 -0.66 -0.69
CA THR A 76 16.49 -1.11 0.62
C THR A 76 17.58 -0.92 1.67
N GLU A 77 17.19 -0.60 2.89
CA GLU A 77 18.10 -0.49 4.04
C GLU A 77 18.41 -1.87 4.62
N ASN A 78 17.47 -2.79 4.53
CA ASN A 78 17.66 -4.17 5.00
C ASN A 78 18.07 -5.09 3.84
N GLN A 79 19.23 -5.72 3.98
CA GLN A 79 19.76 -6.66 2.99
C GLN A 79 19.18 -8.09 3.12
N ASN A 80 18.45 -8.37 4.20
CA ASN A 80 17.94 -9.70 4.54
C ASN A 80 16.42 -9.83 4.34
N LEU A 81 15.74 -8.72 4.02
CA LEU A 81 14.32 -8.68 3.70
C LEU A 81 14.11 -8.07 2.31
N PRO A 82 12.97 -8.37 1.65
CA PRO A 82 12.62 -7.70 0.40
C PRO A 82 12.47 -6.20 0.63
N GLY A 83 12.87 -5.39 -0.35
CA GLY A 83 12.62 -3.95 -0.30
C GLY A 83 11.14 -3.58 -0.43
N PHE A 84 10.33 -4.47 -1.02
CA PHE A 84 8.90 -4.31 -1.17
C PHE A 84 8.15 -5.59 -0.75
N VAL A 85 7.22 -5.45 0.19
CA VAL A 85 6.34 -6.52 0.69
C VAL A 85 4.88 -6.14 0.46
N THR A 86 4.05 -7.09 -0.01
CA THR A 86 2.61 -6.93 -0.07
C THR A 86 1.94 -7.98 0.82
N ILE A 87 1.10 -7.52 1.76
CA ILE A 87 0.47 -8.35 2.79
C ILE A 87 -0.95 -8.67 2.36
N CYS A 88 -1.29 -9.95 2.31
CA CYS A 88 -2.58 -10.50 1.92
C CYS A 88 -3.16 -9.89 0.63
N PRO A 89 -2.37 -9.78 -0.47
CA PRO A 89 -2.85 -9.16 -1.69
C PRO A 89 -4.00 -9.95 -2.32
N THR A 90 -4.93 -9.21 -2.96
CA THR A 90 -5.96 -9.82 -3.80
C THR A 90 -5.39 -10.20 -5.17
N LEU A 91 -5.84 -11.33 -5.71
CA LEU A 91 -5.57 -11.73 -7.10
C LEU A 91 -6.62 -11.20 -8.09
N ALA A 92 -7.71 -10.60 -7.57
CA ALA A 92 -8.71 -9.91 -8.39
C ALA A 92 -8.18 -8.56 -8.91
N HIS A 93 -8.86 -8.00 -9.90
CA HIS A 93 -8.67 -6.61 -10.37
C HIS A 93 -7.21 -6.21 -10.64
N GLY A 94 -6.54 -6.97 -11.51
CA GLY A 94 -5.13 -6.72 -11.87
C GLY A 94 -4.15 -7.71 -11.26
N GLY A 95 -4.47 -8.30 -10.11
CA GLY A 95 -3.70 -9.34 -9.45
C GLY A 95 -2.23 -8.95 -9.28
N VAL A 96 -1.33 -9.86 -9.66
CA VAL A 96 0.13 -9.67 -9.51
C VAL A 96 0.70 -8.42 -10.19
N LYS A 97 -0.02 -7.81 -11.14
CA LYS A 97 0.40 -6.57 -11.79
C LYS A 97 0.44 -5.40 -10.82
N ASN A 98 -0.40 -5.42 -9.77
CA ASN A 98 -0.48 -4.34 -8.78
C ASN A 98 0.77 -4.25 -7.89
N TRP A 99 1.63 -5.28 -7.87
CA TRP A 99 2.91 -5.27 -7.14
C TRP A 99 4.07 -5.80 -7.99
N GLY A 100 3.85 -5.97 -9.29
CA GLY A 100 4.86 -6.47 -10.22
C GLY A 100 5.93 -5.44 -10.55
N SER A 101 7.10 -5.94 -10.96
CA SER A 101 8.19 -5.11 -11.48
C SER A 101 8.08 -4.85 -12.99
N ALA A 102 7.23 -5.56 -13.72
CA ALA A 102 7.08 -5.48 -15.17
C ALA A 102 8.44 -5.51 -15.90
N PHE A 103 8.84 -4.41 -16.53
CA PHE A 103 10.12 -4.30 -17.24
C PHE A 103 11.30 -3.88 -16.34
N LEU A 104 11.06 -3.49 -15.08
CA LEU A 104 12.15 -3.32 -14.12
C LEU A 104 12.71 -4.70 -13.71
N PRO A 105 13.98 -4.79 -13.29
CA PRO A 105 14.55 -6.03 -12.80
C PRO A 105 13.69 -6.71 -11.72
N ALA A 106 13.56 -8.03 -11.80
CA ALA A 106 12.62 -8.82 -10.99
C ALA A 106 12.81 -8.67 -9.47
N HIS A 107 13.99 -8.31 -8.98
CA HIS A 107 14.25 -8.13 -7.55
C HIS A 107 13.59 -6.86 -6.94
N TYR A 108 13.00 -5.98 -7.77
CA TYR A 108 12.17 -4.87 -7.31
C TYR A 108 10.69 -5.22 -7.18
N GLN A 109 10.29 -6.44 -7.57
CA GLN A 109 8.91 -6.90 -7.45
C GLN A 109 8.52 -7.05 -5.98
N GLY A 110 7.26 -6.71 -5.67
CA GLY A 110 6.68 -6.97 -4.35
C GLY A 110 6.64 -8.46 -4.01
N THR A 111 7.09 -8.79 -2.81
CA THR A 111 7.04 -10.15 -2.27
C THR A 111 5.71 -10.34 -1.52
N PRO A 112 4.80 -11.23 -1.99
CA PRO A 112 3.53 -11.45 -1.33
C PRO A 112 3.69 -12.30 -0.06
N LEU A 113 3.09 -11.84 1.02
CA LEU A 113 2.91 -12.57 2.26
C LEU A 113 1.44 -13.01 2.37
N GLY A 114 1.17 -14.29 2.16
CA GLY A 114 -0.20 -14.79 2.09
C GLY A 114 -0.98 -14.30 0.86
N ASN A 115 -2.28 -14.26 0.96
CA ASN A 115 -3.22 -13.71 -0.04
C ASN A 115 -4.59 -13.45 0.61
N ALA A 116 -5.44 -12.66 -0.04
CA ALA A 116 -6.77 -12.26 0.45
C ALA A 116 -7.80 -13.41 0.62
N SER A 117 -7.50 -14.62 0.16
CA SER A 117 -8.38 -15.78 0.34
C SER A 117 -8.07 -16.61 1.59
N GLN A 118 -7.08 -16.20 2.38
CA GLN A 118 -6.63 -16.89 3.59
C GLN A 118 -6.58 -15.89 4.76
N PRO A 119 -6.91 -16.32 5.98
CA PRO A 119 -6.71 -15.48 7.17
C PRO A 119 -5.25 -15.05 7.31
N SER A 120 -5.02 -13.84 7.79
CA SER A 120 -3.68 -13.28 8.00
C SER A 120 -2.83 -14.10 9.00
N THR A 121 -3.45 -14.89 9.86
CA THR A 121 -2.78 -15.88 10.73
C THR A 121 -2.04 -16.95 9.94
N GLN A 122 -2.45 -17.20 8.69
CA GLN A 122 -1.83 -18.14 7.76
C GLN A 122 -0.94 -17.43 6.71
N ALA A 123 -0.88 -16.11 6.76
CA ALA A 123 -0.07 -15.31 5.85
C ALA A 123 1.42 -15.47 6.21
N LYS A 124 2.05 -16.47 5.59
CA LYS A 124 3.47 -16.79 5.76
C LYS A 124 4.16 -16.87 4.42
N LEU A 125 5.44 -16.56 4.42
CA LEU A 125 6.25 -16.78 3.23
C LEU A 125 6.43 -18.28 3.00
N LYS A 126 5.99 -18.75 1.84
CA LYS A 126 6.11 -20.17 1.46
C LYS A 126 7.55 -20.52 1.09
N TYR A 127 7.95 -21.78 1.36
CA TYR A 127 9.26 -22.34 0.97
C TYR A 127 10.47 -21.61 1.56
N LEU A 128 10.30 -20.95 2.69
CA LEU A 128 11.36 -20.21 3.34
C LEU A 128 12.52 -21.11 3.82
N ARG A 129 12.23 -22.34 4.24
CA ARG A 129 13.24 -23.28 4.74
C ARG A 129 13.47 -24.45 3.78
N ASN A 130 14.74 -24.80 3.56
CA ASN A 130 15.10 -26.05 2.91
C ASN A 130 14.89 -27.20 3.90
N GLN A 131 14.07 -28.19 3.52
CA GLN A 131 13.79 -29.35 4.40
C GLN A 131 14.86 -30.44 4.31
N LYS A 132 15.76 -30.37 3.32
CA LYS A 132 16.75 -31.42 3.03
C LYS A 132 18.16 -31.06 3.48
N LEU A 133 18.46 -29.79 3.68
CA LEU A 133 19.78 -29.30 4.03
C LEU A 133 19.72 -28.49 5.32
N THR A 134 20.75 -28.61 6.14
CA THR A 134 21.00 -27.69 7.23
C THR A 134 21.38 -26.30 6.68
N SER A 135 21.27 -25.26 7.49
CA SER A 135 21.65 -23.89 7.08
C SER A 135 23.14 -23.83 6.65
N ALA A 136 24.02 -24.57 7.32
CA ALA A 136 25.44 -24.62 6.96
C ALA A 136 25.69 -25.30 5.61
N GLU A 137 25.04 -26.43 5.34
CA GLU A 137 25.14 -27.13 4.05
C GLU A 137 24.56 -26.28 2.93
N GLN A 138 23.42 -25.59 3.17
CA GLN A 138 22.81 -24.68 2.21
C GLN A 138 23.73 -23.48 1.92
N GLN A 139 24.41 -22.95 2.93
CA GLN A 139 25.38 -21.87 2.75
C GLN A 139 26.54 -22.27 1.84
N VAL A 140 27.10 -23.48 2.04
CA VAL A 140 28.16 -24.03 1.16
C VAL A 140 27.65 -24.21 -0.26
N GLN A 141 26.44 -24.76 -0.44
CA GLN A 141 25.83 -24.91 -1.76
C GLN A 141 25.66 -23.57 -2.46
N LEU A 142 25.19 -22.53 -1.75
CA LEU A 142 25.00 -21.20 -2.32
C LEU A 142 26.32 -20.50 -2.66
N GLN A 143 27.38 -20.71 -1.87
CA GLN A 143 28.71 -20.19 -2.22
C GLN A 143 29.22 -20.79 -3.53
N MET A 144 29.05 -22.09 -3.71
CA MET A 144 29.43 -22.77 -4.96
C MET A 144 28.59 -22.26 -6.16
N LEU A 145 27.29 -22.15 -5.97
CA LEU A 145 26.40 -21.58 -7.02
C LEU A 145 26.76 -20.15 -7.37
N ARG A 146 27.15 -19.33 -6.38
CA ARG A 146 27.59 -17.95 -6.61
C ARG A 146 28.84 -17.90 -7.49
N GLN A 147 29.81 -18.75 -7.25
CA GLN A 147 31.04 -18.83 -8.06
C GLN A 147 30.71 -19.23 -9.51
N LEU A 148 29.88 -20.26 -9.69
CA LEU A 148 29.42 -20.70 -11.01
C LEU A 148 28.64 -19.62 -11.75
N ASN A 149 27.75 -18.92 -11.05
CA ASN A 149 26.96 -17.83 -11.62
C ASN A 149 27.83 -16.63 -12.01
N GLN A 150 28.84 -16.28 -11.22
CA GLN A 150 29.78 -15.22 -11.53
C GLN A 150 30.60 -15.53 -12.79
N GLN A 151 31.09 -16.76 -12.91
CA GLN A 151 31.79 -17.21 -14.09
C GLN A 151 30.88 -17.17 -15.33
N HIS A 152 29.65 -17.67 -15.22
CA HIS A 152 28.67 -17.64 -16.31
C HIS A 152 28.34 -16.20 -16.74
N LEU A 153 28.17 -15.25 -15.79
CA LEU A 153 27.96 -13.84 -16.10
C LEU A 153 29.12 -13.22 -16.87
N GLN A 154 30.36 -13.59 -16.55
CA GLN A 154 31.55 -13.16 -17.28
C GLN A 154 31.55 -13.71 -18.72
N ASP A 155 31.24 -15.01 -18.87
CA ASP A 155 31.24 -15.70 -20.15
C ASP A 155 30.18 -15.15 -21.12
N VAL A 156 29.01 -14.71 -20.60
CA VAL A 156 27.92 -14.12 -21.44
C VAL A 156 27.99 -12.60 -21.57
N GLY A 157 29.07 -11.97 -21.06
CA GLY A 157 29.27 -10.52 -21.19
C GLY A 157 28.35 -9.63 -20.37
N GLY A 158 27.77 -10.17 -19.28
CA GLY A 158 26.79 -9.51 -18.43
C GLY A 158 25.35 -9.72 -18.96
N ASN A 159 24.42 -10.06 -18.05
CA ASN A 159 23.01 -10.23 -18.37
C ASN A 159 22.18 -9.75 -17.15
N PRO A 160 21.47 -8.59 -17.27
CA PRO A 160 20.70 -8.02 -16.17
C PRO A 160 19.61 -8.95 -15.61
N ASP A 161 18.99 -9.80 -16.45
CA ASP A 161 17.97 -10.74 -16.02
C ASP A 161 18.58 -11.89 -15.20
N LEU A 162 19.76 -12.37 -15.62
CA LEU A 162 20.50 -13.39 -14.85
C LEU A 162 20.97 -12.81 -13.50
N GLU A 163 21.51 -11.59 -13.49
CA GLU A 163 21.89 -10.91 -12.24
C GLU A 163 20.70 -10.74 -11.28
N ALA A 164 19.54 -10.28 -11.80
CA ALA A 164 18.33 -10.13 -11.01
C ALA A 164 17.88 -11.47 -10.40
N ARG A 165 17.99 -12.56 -11.16
CA ARG A 165 17.67 -13.91 -10.69
C ARG A 165 18.61 -14.40 -9.60
N ILE A 166 19.90 -14.17 -9.76
CA ILE A 166 20.93 -14.50 -8.74
C ILE A 166 20.61 -13.75 -7.43
N ARG A 167 20.41 -12.44 -7.51
CA ARG A 167 20.04 -11.61 -6.35
C ARG A 167 18.76 -12.09 -5.66
N SER A 168 17.77 -12.52 -6.42
CA SER A 168 16.52 -13.06 -5.84
C SER A 168 16.74 -14.34 -5.04
N PHE A 169 17.57 -15.27 -5.52
CA PHE A 169 17.91 -16.49 -4.79
C PHE A 169 18.75 -16.21 -3.55
N GLU A 170 19.70 -15.28 -3.62
CA GLU A 170 20.50 -14.88 -2.47
C GLU A 170 19.65 -14.20 -1.40
N LEU A 171 18.72 -13.33 -1.80
CA LEU A 171 17.77 -12.72 -0.89
C LEU A 171 16.90 -13.78 -0.21
N ALA A 172 16.34 -14.73 -0.97
CA ALA A 172 15.51 -15.80 -0.44
C ALA A 172 16.24 -16.62 0.66
N PHE A 173 17.54 -16.80 0.53
CA PHE A 173 18.35 -17.45 1.57
C PHE A 173 18.49 -16.58 2.83
N ARG A 174 18.82 -15.29 2.66
CA ARG A 174 18.96 -14.36 3.80
C ARG A 174 17.66 -14.17 4.56
N MET A 175 16.53 -14.20 3.85
CA MET A 175 15.18 -14.10 4.44
C MET A 175 14.88 -15.24 5.43
N GLN A 176 15.53 -16.39 5.33
CA GLN A 176 15.29 -17.54 6.23
C GLN A 176 15.52 -17.20 7.71
N THR A 177 16.40 -16.24 7.99
CA THR A 177 16.70 -15.79 9.35
C THR A 177 15.76 -14.68 9.81
N GLU A 178 15.49 -13.69 8.96
CA GLU A 178 14.77 -12.46 9.34
C GLU A 178 13.25 -12.59 9.27
N MET A 179 12.72 -13.30 8.26
CA MET A 179 11.28 -13.44 8.08
C MET A 179 10.57 -14.05 9.30
N PRO A 180 11.06 -15.15 9.91
CA PRO A 180 10.43 -15.69 11.12
C PRO A 180 10.34 -14.69 12.26
N LEU A 181 11.34 -13.80 12.41
CA LEU A 181 11.35 -12.77 13.45
C LEU A 181 10.30 -11.66 13.18
N VAL A 182 9.95 -11.40 11.92
CA VAL A 182 8.87 -10.47 11.58
C VAL A 182 7.51 -11.12 11.79
N GLU A 183 7.35 -12.37 11.34
CA GLU A 183 6.08 -13.11 11.39
C GLU A 183 5.67 -13.51 12.81
N ASP A 184 6.64 -13.69 13.71
CA ASP A 184 6.39 -14.06 15.11
C ASP A 184 5.95 -12.84 15.93
N LEU A 185 4.69 -12.82 16.33
CA LEU A 185 4.10 -11.78 17.16
C LEU A 185 4.15 -12.10 18.67
N SER A 186 4.78 -13.20 19.08
CA SER A 186 4.80 -13.62 20.49
C SER A 186 5.51 -12.64 21.42
N GLU A 187 6.42 -11.82 20.87
CA GLU A 187 7.11 -10.78 21.61
C GLU A 187 6.34 -9.46 21.73
N GLU A 188 5.23 -9.31 21.00
CA GLU A 188 4.39 -8.12 21.10
C GLU A 188 3.59 -8.13 22.42
N SER A 189 3.53 -6.96 23.06
CA SER A 189 2.76 -6.85 24.31
C SER A 189 1.28 -7.01 24.03
N GLU A 190 0.54 -7.50 25.04
CA GLU A 190 -0.92 -7.54 24.98
C GLU A 190 -1.54 -6.15 24.69
N ALA A 191 -0.92 -5.08 25.21
CA ALA A 191 -1.36 -3.72 24.94
C ALA A 191 -1.21 -3.37 23.45
N THR A 192 -0.09 -3.74 22.81
CA THR A 192 0.10 -3.59 21.38
C THR A 192 -0.91 -4.41 20.60
N MET A 193 -1.11 -5.68 20.94
CA MET A 193 -2.09 -6.52 20.25
C MET A 193 -3.50 -5.96 20.36
N ARG A 194 -3.91 -5.48 21.54
CA ARG A 194 -5.21 -4.78 21.71
C ARG A 194 -5.30 -3.47 20.94
N LEU A 195 -4.21 -2.70 20.84
CA LEU A 195 -4.18 -1.45 20.07
C LEU A 195 -4.55 -1.68 18.61
N TYR A 196 -4.05 -2.76 18.01
CA TYR A 196 -4.35 -3.16 16.62
C TYR A 196 -5.68 -3.95 16.49
N GLY A 197 -6.35 -4.28 17.58
CA GLY A 197 -7.63 -4.98 17.55
C GLY A 197 -7.52 -6.49 17.37
N LEU A 198 -6.42 -7.13 17.79
CA LEU A 198 -6.24 -8.57 17.71
C LEU A 198 -7.04 -9.34 18.77
N ASP A 199 -7.70 -8.64 19.68
CA ASP A 199 -8.58 -9.16 20.74
C ASP A 199 -10.07 -9.27 20.30
N ASP A 200 -10.41 -8.78 19.10
CA ASP A 200 -11.76 -8.89 18.51
C ASP A 200 -11.70 -9.66 17.19
N PRO A 201 -12.41 -10.79 17.04
CA PRO A 201 -12.42 -11.57 15.79
C PRO A 201 -12.83 -10.79 14.54
N ALA A 202 -13.58 -9.68 14.68
CA ALA A 202 -13.97 -8.85 13.56
C ALA A 202 -12.84 -7.96 13.06
N THR A 203 -11.85 -7.63 13.88
CA THR A 203 -10.74 -6.72 13.56
C THR A 203 -9.38 -7.41 13.50
N GLU A 204 -9.28 -8.63 14.06
CA GLU A 204 -8.02 -9.37 14.19
C GLU A 204 -7.28 -9.51 12.86
N ASP A 205 -7.99 -9.87 11.79
CA ASP A 205 -7.34 -10.19 10.52
C ASP A 205 -6.62 -8.99 9.92
N PHE A 206 -7.31 -7.86 9.79
CA PHE A 206 -6.71 -6.65 9.24
C PHE A 206 -5.78 -5.96 10.25
N GLY A 207 -6.09 -6.02 11.53
CA GLY A 207 -5.20 -5.54 12.59
C GLY A 207 -3.84 -6.24 12.58
N ARG A 208 -3.82 -7.55 12.37
CA ARG A 208 -2.58 -8.34 12.21
C ARG A 208 -1.79 -7.90 10.98
N GLN A 209 -2.45 -7.63 9.87
CA GLN A 209 -1.79 -7.12 8.66
C GLN A 209 -1.13 -5.76 8.92
N CYS A 210 -1.81 -4.84 9.59
CA CYS A 210 -1.26 -3.53 9.98
C CYS A 210 -0.08 -3.66 10.96
N LEU A 211 -0.17 -4.57 11.94
CA LEU A 211 0.93 -4.84 12.86
C LEU A 211 2.16 -5.41 12.14
N LEU A 212 1.96 -6.33 11.21
CA LEU A 212 3.05 -6.84 10.37
C LEU A 212 3.66 -5.74 9.51
N ALA A 213 2.85 -4.81 8.97
CA ALA A 213 3.36 -3.68 8.21
C ALA A 213 4.29 -2.80 9.04
N ARG A 214 3.94 -2.49 10.30
CA ARG A 214 4.81 -1.77 11.23
C ARG A 214 6.11 -2.53 11.47
N ARG A 215 6.05 -3.84 11.71
CA ARG A 215 7.24 -4.68 11.96
C ARG A 215 8.17 -4.76 10.76
N PHE A 216 7.64 -4.81 9.54
CA PHE A 216 8.43 -4.71 8.32
C PHE A 216 9.11 -3.34 8.20
N SER A 217 8.36 -2.27 8.42
CA SER A 217 8.87 -0.88 8.38
C SER A 217 9.99 -0.68 9.41
N GLU A 218 9.78 -1.13 10.65
CA GLU A 218 10.76 -1.09 11.74
C GLU A 218 12.07 -1.82 11.40
N ARG A 219 12.02 -2.82 10.52
CA ARG A 219 13.18 -3.56 10.01
C ARG A 219 13.74 -3.06 8.68
N GLY A 220 13.36 -1.85 8.27
CA GLY A 220 13.92 -1.20 7.08
C GLY A 220 13.39 -1.71 5.75
N VAL A 221 12.23 -2.36 5.71
CA VAL A 221 11.52 -2.63 4.44
C VAL A 221 11.02 -1.32 3.87
N ARG A 222 11.44 -1.01 2.65
CA ARG A 222 11.22 0.31 2.03
C ARG A 222 9.77 0.60 1.67
N PHE A 223 9.04 -0.41 1.23
CA PHE A 223 7.64 -0.25 0.80
C PHE A 223 6.81 -1.44 1.27
N VAL A 224 5.74 -1.15 2.02
CA VAL A 224 4.81 -2.17 2.50
C VAL A 224 3.41 -1.83 2.01
N GLN A 225 2.79 -2.75 1.28
CA GLN A 225 1.42 -2.63 0.81
C GLN A 225 0.52 -3.56 1.61
N VAL A 226 -0.53 -3.01 2.23
CA VAL A 226 -1.57 -3.75 2.93
C VAL A 226 -2.87 -3.62 2.16
N THR A 227 -3.56 -4.73 1.93
CA THR A 227 -4.79 -4.72 1.14
C THR A 227 -5.93 -5.29 1.95
N HIS A 228 -6.96 -4.49 2.22
CA HIS A 228 -8.23 -4.99 2.74
C HIS A 228 -9.10 -5.43 1.57
N SER A 229 -9.03 -6.71 1.25
CA SER A 229 -9.80 -7.32 0.16
C SER A 229 -10.14 -8.77 0.47
N ASP A 230 -11.22 -9.25 -0.07
CA ASP A 230 -11.60 -10.66 -0.09
C ASP A 230 -11.77 -11.17 -1.52
N THR A 231 -12.36 -12.33 -1.67
CA THR A 231 -12.65 -12.93 -2.98
C THR A 231 -14.01 -12.50 -3.56
N LYS A 232 -14.73 -11.60 -2.89
CA LYS A 232 -16.08 -11.15 -3.23
C LYS A 232 -16.14 -9.63 -3.42
N VAL A 233 -17.21 -9.03 -2.97
CA VAL A 233 -17.61 -7.65 -3.27
C VAL A 233 -16.91 -6.63 -2.39
N GLN A 234 -16.64 -6.94 -1.18
CA GLN A 234 -16.02 -6.15 -0.11
C GLN A 234 -16.45 -4.66 -0.02
N TRP A 235 -15.79 -3.71 -0.67
CA TRP A 235 -16.16 -2.28 -0.68
C TRP A 235 -17.02 -1.88 -1.89
N ASP A 236 -17.38 -2.84 -2.75
CA ASP A 236 -18.12 -2.62 -3.99
C ASP A 236 -19.63 -2.80 -3.81
N GLN A 237 -20.23 -1.95 -2.98
CA GLN A 237 -21.65 -2.05 -2.62
C GLN A 237 -22.55 -1.36 -3.65
N HIS A 238 -22.84 -2.04 -4.76
CA HIS A 238 -23.94 -1.70 -5.67
C HIS A 238 -25.33 -1.96 -5.07
N ALA A 239 -25.37 -2.60 -3.91
CA ALA A 239 -26.55 -2.82 -3.06
C ALA A 239 -26.11 -2.93 -1.60
N ASP A 240 -27.04 -2.73 -0.67
CA ASP A 240 -26.86 -2.91 0.79
C ASP A 240 -25.65 -2.13 1.36
N LEU A 241 -25.51 -0.88 0.93
CA LEU A 241 -24.38 0.00 1.29
C LEU A 241 -24.17 0.08 2.80
N LEU A 242 -25.24 0.30 3.57
CA LEU A 242 -25.16 0.52 5.02
C LEU A 242 -24.50 -0.67 5.74
N ASN A 243 -25.03 -1.88 5.51
CA ASN A 243 -24.50 -3.07 6.17
C ASN A 243 -23.09 -3.41 5.69
N GLY A 244 -22.85 -3.32 4.38
CA GLY A 244 -21.55 -3.60 3.79
C GLY A 244 -20.45 -2.66 4.30
N HIS A 245 -20.70 -1.35 4.27
CA HIS A 245 -19.74 -0.36 4.77
C HIS A 245 -19.55 -0.41 6.28
N THR A 246 -20.62 -0.62 7.05
CA THR A 246 -20.52 -0.79 8.52
C THR A 246 -19.63 -1.97 8.88
N LYS A 247 -19.81 -3.10 8.20
CA LYS A 247 -18.97 -4.29 8.40
C LYS A 247 -17.52 -4.00 8.05
N ASN A 248 -17.26 -3.52 6.83
CA ASN A 248 -15.92 -3.31 6.33
C ASN A 248 -15.16 -2.23 7.11
N ALA A 249 -15.83 -1.15 7.48
CA ALA A 249 -15.24 -0.10 8.31
C ALA A 249 -14.86 -0.63 9.69
N LYS A 250 -15.73 -1.44 10.33
CA LYS A 250 -15.41 -2.10 11.61
C LYS A 250 -14.14 -2.96 11.49
N GLU A 251 -14.01 -3.72 10.41
CA GLU A 251 -12.87 -4.62 10.19
C GLU A 251 -11.53 -3.87 10.13
N VAL A 252 -11.51 -2.64 9.58
CA VAL A 252 -10.24 -1.92 9.32
C VAL A 252 -9.91 -0.81 10.31
N ASP A 253 -10.90 -0.20 10.94
CA ASP A 253 -10.77 1.04 11.73
C ASP A 253 -9.73 0.93 12.84
N ARG A 254 -9.79 -0.13 13.67
CA ARG A 254 -8.83 -0.34 14.77
C ARG A 254 -7.42 -0.61 14.25
N GLY A 255 -7.29 -1.43 13.22
CA GLY A 255 -5.98 -1.76 12.63
C GLY A 255 -5.26 -0.52 12.09
N ILE A 256 -5.99 0.35 11.37
CA ILE A 256 -5.46 1.62 10.84
C ILE A 256 -5.05 2.55 11.99
N ALA A 257 -5.96 2.79 12.94
CA ALA A 257 -5.68 3.67 14.08
C ALA A 257 -4.53 3.13 14.95
N GLY A 258 -4.45 1.80 15.11
CA GLY A 258 -3.36 1.12 15.80
C GLY A 258 -2.02 1.39 15.13
N LEU A 259 -1.95 1.25 13.81
CA LEU A 259 -0.76 1.53 13.02
C LEU A 259 -0.28 2.98 13.20
N LEU A 260 -1.18 3.96 13.05
CA LEU A 260 -0.84 5.38 13.20
C LEU A 260 -0.32 5.71 14.60
N LYS A 261 -1.03 5.23 15.63
CA LYS A 261 -0.66 5.48 17.03
C LYS A 261 0.66 4.80 17.41
N ASP A 262 0.88 3.56 16.97
CA ASP A 262 2.11 2.81 17.27
C ASP A 262 3.32 3.43 16.57
N LEU A 263 3.20 3.80 15.28
CA LEU A 263 4.25 4.53 14.57
C LEU A 263 4.59 5.86 15.27
N LYS A 264 3.56 6.61 15.70
CA LYS A 264 3.76 7.88 16.44
C LYS A 264 4.44 7.66 17.78
N GLN A 265 3.99 6.70 18.59
CA GLN A 265 4.55 6.37 19.89
C GLN A 265 6.00 5.90 19.82
N ARG A 266 6.38 5.25 18.73
CA ARG A 266 7.76 4.80 18.47
C ARG A 266 8.65 5.87 17.84
N GLY A 267 8.11 7.05 17.54
CA GLY A 267 8.84 8.11 16.82
C GLY A 267 9.11 7.77 15.35
N MET A 268 8.41 6.81 14.79
CA MET A 268 8.60 6.36 13.40
C MET A 268 7.71 7.10 12.40
N LEU A 269 6.64 7.77 12.85
CA LEU A 269 5.65 8.38 11.94
C LEU A 269 6.27 9.51 11.10
N GLU A 270 7.21 10.25 11.64
CA GLU A 270 7.89 11.36 10.93
C GLU A 270 8.71 10.84 9.72
N GLU A 271 9.25 9.62 9.82
CA GLU A 271 10.07 8.99 8.79
C GLU A 271 9.29 7.96 7.95
N THR A 272 8.02 7.72 8.26
CA THR A 272 7.16 6.75 7.58
C THR A 272 5.97 7.44 6.95
N LEU A 273 5.92 7.46 5.62
CA LEU A 273 4.73 7.93 4.90
C LEU A 273 3.67 6.82 4.88
N VAL A 274 2.54 7.07 5.54
CA VAL A 274 1.35 6.21 5.48
C VAL A 274 0.36 6.83 4.51
N MET A 275 -0.11 6.04 3.53
CA MET A 275 -1.14 6.44 2.57
C MET A 275 -2.31 5.46 2.64
N TRP A 276 -3.53 5.99 2.67
CA TRP A 276 -4.76 5.23 2.64
C TRP A 276 -5.69 5.73 1.53
N GLY A 277 -6.34 4.81 0.85
CA GLY A 277 -7.34 5.11 -0.16
C GLY A 277 -7.75 3.91 -0.97
N GLY A 278 -8.62 4.15 -1.93
CA GLY A 278 -9.03 3.21 -2.96
C GLY A 278 -8.83 3.80 -4.35
N GLU A 279 -9.18 3.02 -5.36
CA GLU A 279 -8.98 3.35 -6.77
C GLU A 279 -9.96 4.41 -7.31
N PHE A 280 -11.10 4.58 -6.65
CA PHE A 280 -12.13 5.61 -6.90
C PHE A 280 -13.08 5.72 -5.71
N GLY A 281 -13.96 6.73 -5.77
CA GLY A 281 -15.04 6.94 -4.82
C GLY A 281 -16.34 6.29 -5.26
N ARG A 282 -17.43 6.72 -4.62
CA ARG A 282 -18.79 6.29 -4.95
C ARG A 282 -19.67 7.48 -5.28
N THR A 283 -20.65 7.27 -6.15
CA THR A 283 -21.59 8.33 -6.51
C THR A 283 -22.37 8.83 -5.29
N PRO A 284 -22.65 10.14 -5.18
CA PRO A 284 -23.48 10.68 -4.11
C PRO A 284 -24.96 10.27 -4.24
N VAL A 285 -25.37 9.87 -5.44
CA VAL A 285 -26.72 9.38 -5.71
C VAL A 285 -26.79 7.86 -5.58
N ALA A 286 -27.96 7.36 -5.18
CA ALA A 286 -28.16 5.93 -5.04
C ALA A 286 -28.20 5.22 -6.39
N GLU A 287 -27.57 4.07 -6.47
CA GLU A 287 -27.79 3.06 -7.48
C GLU A 287 -28.83 2.06 -6.96
N GLY A 288 -29.84 1.80 -7.77
CA GLY A 288 -30.99 1.00 -7.31
C GLY A 288 -31.64 1.60 -6.06
N ASN A 289 -31.91 0.76 -5.06
CA ASN A 289 -32.55 1.22 -3.82
C ASN A 289 -31.60 1.79 -2.79
N ASN A 290 -30.42 1.18 -2.60
CA ASN A 290 -29.52 1.49 -1.50
C ASN A 290 -28.04 1.18 -1.81
N GLY A 291 -27.67 1.08 -3.06
CA GLY A 291 -26.28 0.95 -3.52
C GLY A 291 -25.69 2.27 -3.97
N ARG A 292 -24.43 2.23 -4.39
CA ARG A 292 -23.71 3.35 -5.03
C ARG A 292 -22.87 2.83 -6.19
N ASP A 293 -22.88 3.59 -7.29
CA ASP A 293 -22.02 3.30 -8.44
C ASP A 293 -20.60 3.87 -8.25
N HIS A 294 -19.69 3.51 -9.14
CA HIS A 294 -18.31 3.97 -9.16
C HIS A 294 -18.22 5.45 -9.52
N ASN A 295 -17.40 6.19 -8.79
CA ASN A 295 -17.13 7.60 -9.07
C ASN A 295 -15.61 7.88 -9.09
N PRO A 296 -14.97 7.87 -10.25
CA PRO A 296 -13.57 8.26 -10.39
C PRO A 296 -13.35 9.77 -10.41
N GLU A 297 -14.40 10.60 -10.57
CA GLU A 297 -14.31 12.04 -10.84
C GLU A 297 -13.95 12.88 -9.60
N GLY A 298 -14.14 12.31 -8.40
CA GLY A 298 -13.81 12.98 -7.14
C GLY A 298 -13.93 12.02 -5.95
N PHE A 299 -12.82 11.80 -5.23
CA PHE A 299 -12.82 10.95 -4.05
C PHE A 299 -11.75 11.39 -3.03
N THR A 300 -11.90 10.92 -1.82
CA THR A 300 -11.00 11.24 -0.72
C THR A 300 -9.98 10.13 -0.49
N MET A 301 -8.72 10.53 -0.40
CA MET A 301 -7.62 9.76 0.18
C MET A 301 -7.03 10.53 1.35
N TRP A 302 -6.18 9.91 2.13
CA TRP A 302 -5.37 10.64 3.12
C TRP A 302 -3.96 10.08 3.22
N MET A 303 -3.06 10.92 3.73
CA MET A 303 -1.68 10.58 4.08
C MET A 303 -1.40 10.97 5.52
N ALA A 304 -0.39 10.34 6.14
CA ALA A 304 0.12 10.72 7.46
C ALA A 304 1.63 10.52 7.52
N GLY A 305 2.32 11.34 8.28
CA GLY A 305 3.76 11.26 8.47
C GLY A 305 4.58 11.59 7.21
N GLY A 306 5.86 11.21 7.21
CA GLY A 306 6.73 11.32 6.04
C GLY A 306 6.80 12.70 5.38
N GLY A 307 6.64 13.80 6.15
CA GLY A 307 6.74 15.17 5.65
C GLY A 307 5.46 15.78 5.08
N VAL A 308 4.28 15.15 5.29
CA VAL A 308 2.99 15.79 4.98
C VAL A 308 2.51 16.67 6.13
N LYS A 309 1.77 17.73 5.83
CA LYS A 309 1.12 18.57 6.83
C LYS A 309 0.10 17.79 7.63
N ALA A 310 0.33 17.64 8.93
CA ALA A 310 -0.61 17.01 9.84
C ALA A 310 -1.85 17.91 10.06
N GLY A 311 -3.03 17.29 10.23
CA GLY A 311 -4.29 17.98 10.45
C GLY A 311 -4.73 18.89 9.29
N PHE A 312 -4.33 18.58 8.07
CA PHE A 312 -4.53 19.43 6.90
C PHE A 312 -5.58 18.87 5.94
N ARG A 313 -6.28 19.73 5.23
CA ARG A 313 -7.22 19.41 4.17
C ARG A 313 -6.79 20.07 2.88
N TYR A 314 -6.69 19.29 1.81
CA TYR A 314 -6.28 19.72 0.50
C TYR A 314 -7.37 19.43 -0.53
N GLY A 315 -7.75 20.45 -1.27
CA GLY A 315 -8.74 20.40 -2.31
C GLY A 315 -10.17 20.21 -1.82
N ALA A 316 -11.11 20.23 -2.74
CA ALA A 316 -12.51 20.00 -2.48
C ALA A 316 -13.21 19.34 -3.67
N THR A 317 -14.33 18.67 -3.39
CA THR A 317 -15.33 18.30 -4.39
C THR A 317 -16.39 19.39 -4.51
N ASP A 318 -17.24 19.29 -5.52
CA ASP A 318 -18.44 20.12 -5.64
C ASP A 318 -19.39 19.90 -4.44
N GLU A 319 -20.47 20.67 -4.40
CA GLU A 319 -21.46 20.62 -3.30
C GLU A 319 -22.18 19.26 -3.18
N TYR A 320 -22.15 18.44 -4.22
CA TYR A 320 -22.75 17.10 -4.25
C TYR A 320 -21.74 15.99 -3.90
N GLY A 321 -20.43 16.28 -3.88
CA GLY A 321 -19.39 15.28 -3.67
C GLY A 321 -19.11 14.42 -4.91
N TYR A 322 -19.44 14.93 -6.12
CA TYR A 322 -19.30 14.18 -7.36
C TYR A 322 -17.98 14.49 -8.08
N TYR A 323 -17.70 15.76 -8.36
CA TYR A 323 -16.49 16.17 -9.09
C TYR A 323 -15.46 16.81 -8.19
N ALA A 324 -14.19 16.48 -8.35
CA ALA A 324 -13.11 17.29 -7.81
C ALA A 324 -13.15 18.67 -8.50
N VAL A 325 -13.18 19.77 -7.72
CA VAL A 325 -13.32 21.13 -8.26
C VAL A 325 -12.21 22.08 -7.82
N GLU A 326 -11.67 21.93 -6.62
CA GLU A 326 -10.62 22.76 -6.05
C GLU A 326 -9.36 21.95 -5.84
N ASP A 327 -8.19 22.51 -6.17
CA ASP A 327 -6.89 21.86 -6.03
C ASP A 327 -6.89 20.39 -6.50
N LYS A 328 -7.43 20.17 -7.69
CA LYS A 328 -7.60 18.83 -8.26
C LYS A 328 -6.28 18.05 -8.26
N MET A 329 -6.33 16.82 -7.76
CA MET A 329 -5.19 15.91 -7.69
C MET A 329 -5.46 14.66 -8.53
N HIS A 330 -4.92 14.61 -9.74
CA HIS A 330 -4.97 13.37 -10.52
C HIS A 330 -4.11 12.27 -9.87
N VAL A 331 -4.43 10.99 -10.10
CA VAL A 331 -3.63 9.86 -9.58
C VAL A 331 -2.13 10.00 -9.91
N HIS A 332 -1.76 10.57 -11.07
CA HIS A 332 -0.35 10.85 -11.37
C HIS A 332 0.26 11.97 -10.52
N ASP A 333 -0.55 12.94 -10.06
CA ASP A 333 -0.10 13.98 -9.12
C ASP A 333 0.15 13.38 -7.73
N LEU A 334 -0.71 12.42 -7.33
CA LEU A 334 -0.50 11.62 -6.12
C LEU A 334 0.83 10.86 -6.18
N HIS A 335 1.12 10.18 -7.32
CA HIS A 335 2.39 9.49 -7.52
C HIS A 335 3.59 10.44 -7.50
N ALA A 336 3.50 11.59 -8.19
CA ALA A 336 4.55 12.59 -8.20
C ALA A 336 4.84 13.12 -6.79
N THR A 337 3.79 13.38 -6.02
CA THR A 337 3.88 13.89 -4.64
C THR A 337 4.45 12.84 -3.70
N LEU A 338 4.03 11.58 -3.81
CA LEU A 338 4.59 10.47 -3.03
C LEU A 338 6.09 10.30 -3.31
N LEU A 339 6.50 10.28 -4.58
CA LEU A 339 7.92 10.18 -4.94
C LEU A 339 8.72 11.37 -4.40
N HIS A 340 8.15 12.59 -4.46
CA HIS A 340 8.78 13.79 -3.92
C HIS A 340 8.99 13.72 -2.40
N LEU A 341 7.98 13.30 -1.64
CA LEU A 341 8.06 13.07 -0.19
C LEU A 341 9.14 12.05 0.19
N LEU A 342 9.38 11.08 -0.68
CA LEU A 342 10.46 10.10 -0.54
C LEU A 342 11.83 10.61 -1.05
N GLY A 343 11.95 11.89 -1.40
CA GLY A 343 13.19 12.49 -1.91
C GLY A 343 13.51 12.16 -3.37
N LEU A 344 12.56 11.59 -4.12
CA LEU A 344 12.74 11.22 -5.52
C LEU A 344 12.11 12.25 -6.47
N ASN A 345 12.82 12.60 -7.52
CA ASN A 345 12.27 13.40 -8.60
C ASN A 345 11.57 12.49 -9.61
N HIS A 346 10.23 12.57 -9.70
CA HIS A 346 9.42 11.70 -10.55
C HIS A 346 9.69 11.86 -12.05
N GLU A 347 10.27 12.98 -12.51
CA GLU A 347 10.62 13.19 -13.90
C GLU A 347 11.97 12.59 -14.25
N ARG A 348 12.91 12.55 -13.29
CA ARG A 348 14.26 12.01 -13.45
C ARG A 348 14.35 10.52 -13.11
N LEU A 349 13.41 9.99 -12.32
CA LEU A 349 13.35 8.56 -12.01
C LEU A 349 12.80 7.81 -13.23
N THR A 350 13.68 7.45 -14.14
CA THR A 350 13.34 6.80 -15.40
C THR A 350 14.04 5.46 -15.56
N TYR A 351 13.45 4.61 -16.38
CA TYR A 351 14.05 3.35 -16.83
C TYR A 351 13.90 3.20 -18.34
N ARG A 352 15.04 2.94 -19.03
CA ARG A 352 15.07 2.75 -20.47
C ARG A 352 14.57 1.35 -20.84
N HIS A 353 13.46 1.27 -21.55
CA HIS A 353 12.90 0.01 -22.02
C HIS A 353 12.35 0.16 -23.44
N ALA A 354 12.64 -0.80 -24.33
CA ALA A 354 12.16 -0.81 -25.72
C ALA A 354 12.29 0.56 -26.44
N GLY A 355 13.42 1.25 -26.23
CA GLY A 355 13.72 2.53 -26.91
C GLY A 355 13.10 3.78 -26.27
N ARG A 356 12.30 3.65 -25.21
CA ARG A 356 11.67 4.77 -24.48
C ARG A 356 12.13 4.80 -23.02
N ASP A 357 12.25 6.02 -22.45
CA ASP A 357 12.41 6.22 -21.02
C ASP A 357 11.02 6.25 -20.35
N PHE A 358 10.77 5.29 -19.47
CA PHE A 358 9.53 5.18 -18.71
C PHE A 358 9.70 5.73 -17.30
N ARG A 359 8.63 6.26 -16.74
CA ARG A 359 8.52 6.69 -15.35
C ARG A 359 7.12 6.35 -14.80
N LEU A 360 6.94 6.31 -13.47
CA LEU A 360 5.66 5.99 -12.83
C LEU A 360 4.53 6.92 -13.28
N THR A 361 4.83 8.22 -13.42
CA THR A 361 3.86 9.26 -13.79
C THR A 361 3.62 9.39 -15.31
N ASP A 362 4.21 8.53 -16.12
CA ASP A 362 4.24 8.61 -17.58
C ASP A 362 4.65 10.01 -18.08
N VAL A 363 3.80 10.74 -18.79
CA VAL A 363 4.06 12.11 -19.27
C VAL A 363 3.41 13.19 -18.38
N ALA A 364 2.75 12.79 -17.30
CA ALA A 364 1.97 13.64 -16.42
C ALA A 364 2.60 13.74 -15.01
N GLY A 365 1.83 14.24 -14.07
CA GLY A 365 2.19 14.32 -12.64
C GLY A 365 2.73 15.70 -12.27
N ARG A 366 2.12 16.28 -11.26
CA ARG A 366 2.51 17.53 -10.60
C ARG A 366 2.61 17.29 -9.11
N VAL A 367 3.69 17.73 -8.48
CA VAL A 367 3.83 17.67 -7.03
C VAL A 367 2.85 18.65 -6.38
N ALA A 368 2.00 18.15 -5.49
CA ALA A 368 1.07 18.96 -4.69
C ALA A 368 1.83 19.61 -3.53
N THR A 369 2.56 20.68 -3.81
CA THR A 369 3.39 21.37 -2.80
C THR A 369 2.59 21.92 -1.62
N GLY A 370 1.29 22.15 -1.78
CA GLY A 370 0.41 22.65 -0.72
C GLY A 370 0.30 21.72 0.49
N ILE A 371 0.59 20.42 0.33
CA ILE A 371 0.51 19.42 1.43
C ILE A 371 1.86 19.15 2.11
N LEU A 372 2.95 19.70 1.61
CA LEU A 372 4.28 19.48 2.18
C LEU A 372 4.46 20.30 3.47
N ALA A 373 4.99 19.66 4.54
CA ALA A 373 5.24 20.29 5.84
C ALA A 373 6.41 21.28 5.81
#